data_ff5f4fcf7734be69daedb8e2db6407f4
#
_entry.id   ff5f4fcf7734be69daedb8e2db6407f4
#
_cell.length_a   1.000
_cell.length_b   1.000
_cell.length_c   1.000
_cell.angle_alpha   90.00
_cell.angle_beta   90.00
_cell.angle_gamma   90.00
#
_symmetry.space_group_name_H-M   'P 1'
#
loop_
_entity.id
_entity.type
_entity.pdbx_description
1 polymer ?
#
loop_
_entity_poly.entity_id
_entity_poly.type
_entity_poly.pdbx_seq_one_letter_code
_entity_poly.pdbx_strand_id
1 'polypeptide(L)'
;MKLFKITDKKGVKTSSIIKKCRKLFPIWVYNEKNIDKEFPPIKKTTTRCFKKVVEADEENKNISADEADKKGIEGITLRERLLMELDYFKETGKHLDIDNFTICSGSRCSDGPVPLVFCRDVGVSVQWCDSQDFDSDWRVRSVVPCDTSCEDDKNGLNNLEERVLALEEFKSKIEKAINLLK
;
A
#
# COMPACT_ATOMS: atom_id res chain seq x y z
N MET A 1 3.25 17.84 -3.04
CA MET A 1 2.96 16.50 -3.63
C MET A 1 2.36 15.66 -2.52
N LYS A 2 1.22 14.99 -2.75
CA LYS A 2 0.64 14.08 -1.74
C LYS A 2 1.52 12.83 -1.60
N LEU A 3 1.64 12.30 -0.36
CA LEU A 3 2.46 11.13 -0.06
C LEU A 3 1.64 10.04 0.62
N PHE A 4 1.98 8.79 0.35
CA PHE A 4 1.65 7.68 1.22
C PHE A 4 2.67 7.64 2.36
N LYS A 5 2.23 7.67 3.60
CA LYS A 5 3.06 7.47 4.79
C LYS A 5 2.80 6.09 5.35
N ILE A 6 3.65 5.14 5.00
CA ILE A 6 3.45 3.72 5.31
C ILE A 6 4.26 3.34 6.55
N THR A 7 3.56 2.85 7.56
CA THR A 7 4.18 2.35 8.79
C THR A 7 4.10 0.84 8.85
N ASP A 8 5.24 0.17 8.68
CA ASP A 8 5.36 -1.26 8.95
C ASP A 8 5.71 -1.46 10.44
N LYS A 9 4.86 -2.19 11.14
CA LYS A 9 4.98 -2.37 12.60
C LYS A 9 5.81 -3.59 12.93
N LYS A 10 6.70 -3.43 13.92
CA LYS A 10 7.51 -4.52 14.50
C LYS A 10 6.64 -5.74 14.83
N GLY A 11 7.15 -6.92 14.52
CA GLY A 11 6.58 -8.22 14.91
C GLY A 11 5.32 -8.63 14.16
N VAL A 12 4.80 -7.81 13.24
CA VAL A 12 3.64 -8.17 12.40
C VAL A 12 4.08 -9.13 11.31
N LYS A 13 3.44 -10.29 11.20
CA LYS A 13 3.71 -11.29 10.15
C LYS A 13 3.20 -10.83 8.80
N THR A 14 3.93 -11.13 7.73
CA THR A 14 3.51 -10.83 6.33
C THR A 14 2.20 -11.54 5.99
N SER A 15 2.03 -12.79 6.40
CA SER A 15 0.76 -13.53 6.28
C SER A 15 -0.42 -12.82 6.96
N SER A 16 -0.17 -12.09 8.06
CA SER A 16 -1.22 -11.30 8.73
C SER A 16 -1.63 -10.05 7.94
N ILE A 17 -0.71 -9.43 7.19
CA ILE A 17 -1.01 -8.32 6.28
C ILE A 17 -1.88 -8.86 5.12
N ILE A 18 -1.47 -9.96 4.50
CA ILE A 18 -2.22 -10.63 3.42
C ILE A 18 -3.63 -11.00 3.88
N LYS A 19 -3.79 -11.56 5.09
CA LYS A 19 -5.10 -11.86 5.66
C LYS A 19 -5.99 -10.63 5.81
N LYS A 20 -5.43 -9.47 6.13
CA LYS A 20 -6.17 -8.19 6.19
C LYS A 20 -6.62 -7.74 4.79
N CYS A 21 -5.74 -7.84 3.80
CA CYS A 21 -6.09 -7.55 2.40
C CYS A 21 -7.24 -8.47 1.94
N ARG A 22 -7.14 -9.78 2.17
CA ARG A 22 -8.13 -10.79 1.75
C ARG A 22 -9.53 -10.59 2.36
N LYS A 23 -9.64 -9.85 3.47
CA LYS A 23 -10.94 -9.46 4.03
C LYS A 23 -11.65 -8.36 3.24
N LEU A 24 -10.92 -7.61 2.42
CA LEU A 24 -11.44 -6.47 1.68
C LEU A 24 -11.50 -6.70 0.18
N PHE A 25 -10.55 -7.46 -0.37
CA PHE A 25 -10.45 -7.72 -1.80
C PHE A 25 -9.76 -9.05 -2.10
N PRO A 26 -10.00 -9.63 -3.29
CA PRO A 26 -9.28 -10.82 -3.74
C PRO A 26 -7.77 -10.55 -3.84
N ILE A 27 -6.98 -11.46 -3.29
CA ILE A 27 -5.52 -11.42 -3.41
C ILE A 27 -4.97 -12.83 -3.60
N TRP A 28 -4.15 -12.99 -4.62
CA TRP A 28 -3.41 -14.21 -4.90
C TRP A 28 -1.93 -14.01 -4.62
N VAL A 29 -1.28 -14.98 -4.00
CA VAL A 29 0.13 -14.91 -3.61
C VAL A 29 0.83 -16.20 -3.99
N TYR A 30 1.84 -16.09 -4.85
CA TYR A 30 2.70 -17.22 -5.18
C TYR A 30 3.44 -17.72 -3.95
N ASN A 31 3.49 -19.04 -3.77
CA ASN A 31 4.19 -19.71 -2.65
C ASN A 31 3.82 -19.15 -1.24
N GLU A 32 2.55 -18.80 -1.03
CA GLU A 32 2.06 -18.16 0.21
C GLU A 32 2.44 -18.95 1.49
N LYS A 33 2.57 -20.28 1.39
CA LYS A 33 2.92 -21.13 2.53
C LYS A 33 4.26 -20.74 3.18
N ASN A 34 5.19 -20.20 2.41
CA ASN A 34 6.53 -19.81 2.85
C ASN A 34 6.67 -18.30 3.07
N ILE A 35 5.61 -17.52 2.92
CA ILE A 35 5.68 -16.04 2.89
C ILE A 35 6.32 -15.42 4.15
N ASP A 36 6.04 -15.95 5.33
CA ASP A 36 6.63 -15.46 6.58
C ASP A 36 8.09 -15.88 6.78
N LYS A 37 8.54 -16.91 6.06
CA LYS A 37 9.95 -17.33 6.02
C LYS A 37 10.73 -16.43 5.09
N GLU A 38 10.21 -16.17 3.90
CA GLU A 38 10.86 -15.31 2.89
C GLU A 38 10.85 -13.84 3.30
N PHE A 39 9.74 -13.36 3.87
CA PHE A 39 9.56 -11.97 4.32
C PHE A 39 9.14 -11.95 5.79
N PRO A 40 10.07 -12.20 6.72
CA PRO A 40 9.78 -12.29 8.15
C PRO A 40 9.32 -10.94 8.74
N PRO A 41 8.71 -10.98 9.93
CA PRO A 41 8.39 -9.77 10.69
C PRO A 41 9.61 -8.89 10.90
N ILE A 42 9.46 -7.59 10.70
CA ILE A 42 10.54 -6.64 10.95
C ILE A 42 10.85 -6.50 12.44
N LYS A 43 12.13 -6.29 12.76
CA LYS A 43 12.64 -6.18 14.16
C LYS A 43 12.40 -4.81 14.78
N LYS A 44 12.20 -3.77 13.97
CA LYS A 44 11.94 -2.40 14.41
C LYS A 44 10.84 -1.79 13.53
N THR A 45 9.89 -1.09 14.14
CA THR A 45 8.87 -0.34 13.38
C THR A 45 9.56 0.71 12.50
N THR A 46 9.18 0.74 11.22
CA THR A 46 9.68 1.69 10.23
C THR A 46 8.53 2.48 9.63
N THR A 47 8.77 3.73 9.30
CA THR A 47 7.83 4.56 8.55
C THR A 47 8.57 5.13 7.36
N ARG A 48 8.07 4.88 6.15
CA ARG A 48 8.63 5.40 4.90
C ARG A 48 7.55 6.07 4.07
N CYS A 49 7.94 7.03 3.26
CA CYS A 49 7.04 7.81 2.42
C CYS A 49 7.25 7.48 0.93
N PHE A 50 6.15 7.46 0.19
CA PHE A 50 6.11 7.17 -1.24
C PHE A 50 5.17 8.17 -1.92
N LYS A 51 5.35 8.43 -3.21
CA LYS A 51 4.42 9.26 -3.98
C LYS A 51 3.00 8.69 -3.95
N LYS A 52 1.99 9.52 -3.67
CA LYS A 52 0.59 9.09 -3.67
C LYS A 52 0.02 9.15 -5.08
N VAL A 53 0.41 8.17 -5.89
CA VAL A 53 -0.03 7.96 -7.28
C VAL A 53 -0.51 6.53 -7.46
N VAL A 54 -1.42 6.30 -8.42
CA VAL A 54 -2.00 4.97 -8.68
C VAL A 54 -0.93 4.02 -9.20
N GLU A 55 -0.22 4.42 -10.24
CA GLU A 55 0.83 3.63 -10.86
C GLU A 55 2.18 3.88 -10.18
N ALA A 56 3.08 2.90 -10.23
CA ALA A 56 4.45 3.05 -9.76
C ALA A 56 5.21 4.15 -10.52
N ASP A 57 6.35 4.58 -9.99
CA ASP A 57 7.07 5.78 -10.45
C ASP A 57 7.48 5.68 -11.92
N GLU A 58 6.99 6.60 -12.77
CA GLU A 58 7.26 6.62 -14.21
C GLU A 58 8.76 6.75 -14.54
N GLU A 59 9.48 7.52 -13.73
CA GLU A 59 10.93 7.70 -13.88
C GLU A 59 11.74 6.43 -13.60
N ASN A 60 11.12 5.45 -12.92
CA ASN A 60 11.74 4.16 -12.55
C ASN A 60 11.14 3.01 -13.37
N LYS A 61 10.67 3.29 -14.59
CA LYS A 61 10.16 2.25 -15.50
C LYS A 61 11.28 1.50 -16.20
N ASN A 62 10.97 0.27 -16.60
CA ASN A 62 11.83 -0.58 -17.43
C ASN A 62 13.24 -0.76 -16.84
N ILE A 63 13.33 -0.88 -15.51
CA ILE A 63 14.54 -1.18 -14.78
C ILE A 63 14.34 -2.42 -13.91
N SER A 64 15.39 -3.24 -13.80
CA SER A 64 15.38 -4.39 -12.90
C SER A 64 15.62 -3.97 -11.45
N ALA A 65 15.37 -4.90 -10.51
CA ALA A 65 15.68 -4.65 -9.11
C ALA A 65 17.18 -4.44 -8.86
N ASP A 66 18.04 -5.19 -9.57
CA ASP A 66 19.50 -5.03 -9.49
C ASP A 66 19.98 -3.69 -10.07
N GLU A 67 19.30 -3.21 -11.12
CA GLU A 67 19.61 -1.90 -11.68
C GLU A 67 19.16 -0.77 -10.74
N ALA A 68 18.01 -0.91 -10.08
CA ALA A 68 17.56 0.03 -9.05
C ALA A 68 18.57 0.13 -7.90
N ASP A 69 19.09 -1.01 -7.41
CA ASP A 69 20.12 -1.05 -6.38
C ASP A 69 21.43 -0.35 -6.84
N LYS A 70 21.89 -0.62 -8.08
CA LYS A 70 23.08 0.04 -8.67
C LYS A 70 22.92 1.55 -8.81
N LYS A 71 21.69 2.02 -9.06
CA LYS A 71 21.35 3.45 -9.14
C LYS A 71 21.13 4.10 -7.76
N GLY A 72 21.20 3.34 -6.67
CA GLY A 72 20.95 3.82 -5.32
C GLY A 72 19.48 4.15 -5.05
N ILE A 73 18.55 3.57 -5.81
CA ILE A 73 17.10 3.75 -5.62
C ILE A 73 16.65 2.87 -4.47
N GLU A 74 16.28 3.47 -3.36
CA GLU A 74 15.66 2.76 -2.25
C GLU A 74 14.21 2.42 -2.60
N GLY A 75 13.96 1.17 -2.99
CA GLY A 75 12.64 0.73 -3.43
C GLY A 75 11.74 0.26 -2.30
N ILE A 76 10.44 0.21 -2.61
CA ILE A 76 9.40 -0.31 -1.71
C ILE A 76 9.64 -1.80 -1.40
N THR A 77 9.36 -2.22 -0.16
CA THR A 77 9.32 -3.64 0.22
C THR A 77 7.94 -4.26 -0.10
N LEU A 78 7.87 -5.59 -0.23
CA LEU A 78 6.59 -6.30 -0.37
C LEU A 78 5.61 -5.93 0.74
N ARG A 79 6.07 -5.87 1.99
CA ARG A 79 5.23 -5.59 3.14
C ARG A 79 4.64 -4.19 3.08
N GLU A 80 5.45 -3.21 2.71
CA GLU A 80 5.00 -1.82 2.53
C GLU A 80 4.05 -1.67 1.34
N ARG A 81 4.31 -2.37 0.24
CA ARG A 81 3.41 -2.36 -0.93
C ARG A 81 2.03 -2.94 -0.58
N LEU A 82 1.98 -4.02 0.21
CA LEU A 82 0.72 -4.59 0.70
C LEU A 82 -0.01 -3.67 1.69
N LEU A 83 0.73 -2.99 2.58
CA LEU A 83 0.15 -2.00 3.49
C LEU A 83 -0.38 -0.78 2.73
N MET A 84 0.35 -0.31 1.72
CA MET A 84 -0.07 0.78 0.83
C MET A 84 -1.35 0.43 0.08
N GLU A 85 -1.43 -0.78 -0.48
CA GLU A 85 -2.65 -1.28 -1.13
C GLU A 85 -3.84 -1.28 -0.19
N LEU A 86 -3.62 -1.80 1.02
CA LEU A 86 -4.66 -1.89 2.05
C LEU A 86 -5.21 -0.50 2.43
N ASP A 87 -4.33 0.48 2.61
CA ASP A 87 -4.71 1.84 2.98
C ASP A 87 -5.39 2.56 1.82
N TYR A 88 -4.85 2.43 0.60
CA TYR A 88 -5.44 3.01 -0.60
C TYR A 88 -6.84 2.44 -0.90
N PHE A 89 -7.00 1.11 -0.81
CA PHE A 89 -8.29 0.48 -1.03
C PHE A 89 -9.34 0.92 0.00
N LYS A 90 -8.97 1.05 1.27
CA LYS A 90 -9.88 1.56 2.32
C LYS A 90 -10.31 2.99 2.07
N GLU A 91 -9.42 3.83 1.55
CA GLU A 91 -9.68 5.24 1.27
C GLU A 91 -10.55 5.43 0.03
N THR A 92 -10.30 4.63 -1.02
CA THR A 92 -10.84 4.90 -2.36
C THR A 92 -11.76 3.83 -2.92
N GLY A 93 -11.73 2.60 -2.39
CA GLY A 93 -12.36 1.41 -2.98
C GLY A 93 -11.69 0.95 -4.28
N LYS A 94 -10.51 1.48 -4.61
CA LYS A 94 -9.77 1.18 -5.86
C LYS A 94 -8.42 0.54 -5.54
N HIS A 95 -7.82 -0.05 -6.57
CA HIS A 95 -6.50 -0.69 -6.49
C HIS A 95 -5.39 0.21 -7.05
N LEU A 96 -4.16 -0.10 -6.66
CA LEU A 96 -2.93 0.44 -7.23
C LEU A 96 -2.40 -0.49 -8.32
N ASP A 97 -1.55 0.05 -9.21
CA ASP A 97 -0.85 -0.68 -10.27
C ASP A 97 -1.81 -1.49 -11.16
N ILE A 98 -2.75 -0.77 -11.79
CA ILE A 98 -3.77 -1.33 -12.68
C ILE A 98 -3.18 -1.57 -14.07
N ASP A 99 -2.38 -0.62 -14.56
CA ASP A 99 -1.76 -0.65 -15.89
C ASP A 99 -0.32 -1.16 -15.83
N ASN A 100 0.34 -1.05 -14.68
CA ASN A 100 1.74 -1.39 -14.49
C ASN A 100 1.95 -2.40 -13.36
N PHE A 101 3.21 -2.82 -13.17
CA PHE A 101 3.63 -3.74 -12.13
C PHE A 101 4.64 -3.04 -11.21
N THR A 102 4.47 -3.17 -9.91
CA THR A 102 5.49 -2.72 -8.95
C THR A 102 6.48 -3.84 -8.67
N ILE A 103 7.76 -3.63 -9.04
CA ILE A 103 8.88 -4.43 -8.52
C ILE A 103 9.16 -3.96 -7.09
N CYS A 104 9.03 -4.86 -6.12
CA CYS A 104 9.34 -4.57 -4.72
C CYS A 104 10.85 -4.74 -4.48
N SER A 105 11.67 -3.87 -5.10
CA SER A 105 13.14 -3.97 -5.09
C SER A 105 13.75 -3.84 -3.69
N GLY A 106 13.01 -3.30 -2.70
CA GLY A 106 13.41 -3.31 -1.29
C GLY A 106 13.25 -4.67 -0.60
N SER A 107 12.83 -5.72 -1.30
CA SER A 107 12.68 -7.10 -0.81
C SER A 107 13.46 -8.08 -1.66
N ARG A 108 14.03 -9.12 -1.04
CA ARG A 108 14.67 -10.26 -1.70
C ARG A 108 14.19 -11.55 -1.05
N CYS A 109 13.84 -12.55 -1.85
CA CYS A 109 13.72 -13.92 -1.37
C CYS A 109 15.08 -14.49 -0.96
N SER A 110 15.07 -15.55 -0.18
CA SER A 110 16.30 -16.19 0.32
C SER A 110 17.21 -16.72 -0.81
N ASP A 111 16.65 -17.03 -1.98
CA ASP A 111 17.31 -17.53 -3.19
C ASP A 111 17.52 -16.47 -4.28
N GLY A 112 17.20 -15.19 -4.01
CA GLY A 112 17.50 -14.03 -4.86
C GLY A 112 16.34 -13.34 -5.55
N PRO A 113 15.24 -13.99 -5.98
CA PRO A 113 14.09 -13.38 -6.63
C PRO A 113 13.45 -12.25 -5.83
N VAL A 114 12.77 -11.35 -6.53
CA VAL A 114 12.09 -10.19 -5.97
C VAL A 114 10.58 -10.30 -6.17
N PRO A 115 9.78 -9.76 -5.23
CA PRO A 115 8.34 -9.72 -5.42
C PRO A 115 7.92 -8.70 -6.49
N LEU A 116 6.95 -9.13 -7.30
CA LEU A 116 6.27 -8.33 -8.31
C LEU A 116 4.79 -8.24 -7.93
N VAL A 117 4.26 -7.03 -7.75
CA VAL A 117 2.87 -6.80 -7.31
C VAL A 117 2.12 -5.97 -8.34
N PHE A 118 0.91 -6.40 -8.68
CA PHE A 118 0.06 -5.71 -9.65
C PHE A 118 -1.43 -6.03 -9.39
N CYS A 119 -2.33 -5.25 -9.98
CA CYS A 119 -3.76 -5.53 -9.97
C CYS A 119 -4.25 -5.84 -11.39
N ARG A 120 -5.02 -6.91 -11.53
CA ARG A 120 -5.74 -7.30 -12.75
C ARG A 120 -7.19 -7.63 -12.39
N ASP A 121 -8.00 -7.98 -13.38
CA ASP A 121 -9.46 -8.18 -13.31
C ASP A 121 -9.97 -8.91 -12.08
N VAL A 122 -9.18 -9.83 -11.55
CA VAL A 122 -9.55 -10.68 -10.39
C VAL A 122 -8.97 -10.21 -9.05
N GLY A 123 -8.31 -9.05 -8.99
CA GLY A 123 -7.73 -8.49 -7.78
C GLY A 123 -6.20 -8.41 -7.79
N VAL A 124 -5.61 -8.28 -6.61
CA VAL A 124 -4.17 -8.10 -6.43
C VAL A 124 -3.43 -9.43 -6.59
N SER A 125 -2.35 -9.42 -7.34
CA SER A 125 -1.45 -10.55 -7.52
C SER A 125 -0.06 -10.23 -6.97
N VAL A 126 0.53 -11.20 -6.26
CA VAL A 126 1.91 -11.17 -5.78
C VAL A 126 2.65 -12.34 -6.40
N GLN A 127 3.63 -12.04 -7.26
CA GLN A 127 4.46 -13.01 -7.94
C GLN A 127 5.95 -12.78 -7.61
N TRP A 128 6.83 -13.60 -8.16
CA TRP A 128 8.27 -13.44 -8.09
C TRP A 128 8.86 -13.33 -9.49
N CYS A 129 9.87 -12.51 -9.65
CA CYS A 129 10.70 -12.43 -10.84
C CYS A 129 12.18 -12.48 -10.45
N ASP A 130 13.05 -12.80 -11.40
CA ASP A 130 14.48 -12.70 -11.14
C ASP A 130 14.88 -11.24 -10.93
N SER A 131 15.89 -11.01 -10.08
CA SER A 131 16.32 -9.64 -9.72
C SER A 131 16.87 -8.84 -10.90
N GLN A 132 17.24 -9.54 -11.99
CA GLN A 132 17.76 -8.95 -13.23
C GLN A 132 16.67 -8.75 -14.29
N ASP A 133 15.47 -9.30 -14.07
CA ASP A 133 14.37 -9.18 -15.02
C ASP A 133 13.81 -7.75 -15.02
N PHE A 134 13.38 -7.32 -16.20
CA PHE A 134 12.69 -6.05 -16.41
C PHE A 134 11.70 -6.17 -17.57
N ASP A 135 10.70 -5.30 -17.60
CA ASP A 135 9.75 -5.17 -18.70
C ASP A 135 9.28 -3.72 -18.83
N SER A 136 8.71 -3.38 -19.96
CA SER A 136 8.27 -2.03 -20.31
C SER A 136 7.19 -1.46 -19.37
N ASP A 137 6.38 -2.33 -18.77
CA ASP A 137 5.33 -2.00 -17.82
C ASP A 137 5.72 -2.28 -16.35
N TRP A 138 6.97 -2.68 -16.10
CA TRP A 138 7.51 -2.87 -14.75
C TRP A 138 8.16 -1.59 -14.23
N ARG A 139 7.87 -1.24 -12.98
CA ARG A 139 8.35 -0.01 -12.34
C ARG A 139 8.74 -0.26 -10.89
N VAL A 140 9.65 0.55 -10.38
CA VAL A 140 10.02 0.60 -8.96
C VAL A 140 9.36 1.80 -8.31
N ARG A 141 8.66 1.59 -7.18
CA ARG A 141 8.24 2.68 -6.28
C ARG A 141 9.39 3.04 -5.36
N SER A 142 9.88 4.27 -5.49
CA SER A 142 10.99 4.75 -4.67
C SER A 142 10.51 5.38 -3.36
N VAL A 143 11.33 5.20 -2.32
CA VAL A 143 11.18 5.94 -1.07
C VAL A 143 11.49 7.42 -1.34
N VAL A 144 10.66 8.30 -0.81
CA VAL A 144 10.87 9.74 -0.88
C VAL A 144 10.98 10.32 0.54
N PRO A 145 11.65 11.48 0.73
CA PRO A 145 11.66 12.14 2.03
C PRO A 145 10.25 12.38 2.55
N CYS A 146 10.02 12.04 3.81
CA CYS A 146 8.79 12.41 4.50
C CYS A 146 8.91 13.87 4.93
N ASP A 147 8.55 14.81 4.06
CA ASP A 147 8.52 16.22 4.45
C ASP A 147 7.54 16.42 5.60
N THR A 148 8.06 16.88 6.72
CA THR A 148 7.27 17.22 7.90
C THR A 148 6.52 18.56 7.74
N SER A 149 6.58 19.18 6.56
CA SER A 149 6.00 20.49 6.25
C SER A 149 4.64 20.46 5.57
N CYS A 150 3.93 19.33 5.52
CA CYS A 150 2.57 19.29 5.01
C CYS A 150 1.58 19.40 6.18
N GLU A 151 0.91 20.54 6.24
CA GLU A 151 -0.17 20.92 7.16
C GLU A 151 -1.45 20.08 6.96
N ASP A 152 -1.36 18.75 7.02
CA ASP A 152 -2.53 17.87 6.81
C ASP A 152 -3.26 17.48 8.11
N ASP A 153 -2.71 17.84 9.29
CA ASP A 153 -3.35 17.51 10.58
C ASP A 153 -4.54 18.44 10.93
N LYS A 154 -4.62 19.62 10.31
CA LYS A 154 -5.78 20.52 10.52
C LYS A 154 -6.98 20.13 9.67
N ASN A 155 -6.80 19.57 8.49
CA ASN A 155 -7.91 19.12 7.62
C ASN A 155 -8.55 17.81 8.14
N GLY A 156 -7.81 16.96 8.83
CA GLY A 156 -8.35 15.74 9.43
C GLY A 156 -9.28 16.03 10.60
N LEU A 157 -8.95 17.02 11.45
CA LEU A 157 -9.81 17.43 12.55
C LEU A 157 -11.09 18.13 12.04
N ASN A 158 -10.98 19.05 11.09
CA ASN A 158 -12.12 19.74 10.50
C ASN A 158 -13.07 18.76 9.79
N ASN A 159 -12.55 17.74 9.11
CA ASN A 159 -13.38 16.69 8.47
C ASN A 159 -14.08 15.78 9.50
N LEU A 160 -13.46 15.53 10.65
CA LEU A 160 -14.08 14.79 11.75
C LEU A 160 -15.19 15.61 12.43
N GLU A 161 -14.97 16.89 12.66
CA GLU A 161 -15.97 17.80 13.22
C GLU A 161 -17.16 17.98 12.28
N GLU A 162 -16.95 18.16 10.99
CA GLU A 162 -18.04 18.22 9.98
C GLU A 162 -18.84 16.92 9.93
N ARG A 163 -18.19 15.76 10.03
CA ARG A 163 -18.87 14.45 10.05
C ARG A 163 -19.64 14.22 11.34
N VAL A 164 -19.15 14.70 12.48
CA VAL A 164 -19.86 14.64 13.77
C VAL A 164 -21.09 15.52 13.71
N LEU A 165 -20.98 16.77 13.22
CA LEU A 165 -22.11 17.69 13.04
C LEU A 165 -23.20 17.09 12.13
N ALA A 166 -22.81 16.50 11.00
CA ALA A 166 -23.75 15.84 10.08
C ALA A 166 -24.48 14.65 10.73
N LEU A 167 -23.80 13.88 11.59
CA LEU A 167 -24.41 12.78 12.33
C LEU A 167 -25.38 13.28 13.41
N GLU A 168 -25.08 14.38 14.08
CA GLU A 168 -25.95 14.99 15.06
C GLU A 168 -27.22 15.57 14.42
N GLU A 169 -27.08 16.24 13.26
CA GLU A 169 -28.25 16.70 12.49
C GLU A 169 -29.13 15.53 12.02
N PHE A 170 -28.54 14.44 11.58
CA PHE A 170 -29.27 13.24 11.13
C PHE A 170 -30.02 12.61 12.32
N LYS A 171 -29.39 12.51 13.49
CA LYS A 171 -29.99 12.02 14.73
C LYS A 171 -31.19 12.89 15.13
N SER A 172 -31.06 14.20 15.09
CA SER A 172 -32.12 15.13 15.38
C SER A 172 -33.33 14.98 14.44
N LYS A 173 -33.08 14.75 13.13
CA LYS A 173 -34.15 14.50 12.14
C LYS A 173 -34.92 13.20 12.43
N ILE A 174 -34.18 12.13 12.82
CA ILE A 174 -34.81 10.85 13.21
C ILE A 174 -35.66 11.01 14.46
N GLU A 175 -35.18 11.70 15.48
CA GLU A 175 -35.92 11.93 16.71
C GLU A 175 -37.22 12.72 16.46
N LYS A 176 -37.17 13.75 15.59
CA LYS A 176 -38.39 14.50 15.17
C LYS A 176 -39.38 13.62 14.42
N ALA A 177 -38.89 12.75 13.50
CA ALA A 177 -39.76 11.84 12.77
C ALA A 177 -40.43 10.81 13.67
N ILE A 178 -39.71 10.26 14.67
CA ILE A 178 -40.28 9.34 15.67
C ILE A 178 -41.36 10.02 16.53
N ASN A 179 -41.18 11.29 16.89
CA ASN A 179 -42.15 12.03 17.67
C ASN A 179 -43.41 12.41 16.89
N LEU A 180 -43.34 12.47 15.55
CA LEU A 180 -44.51 12.69 14.69
C LEU A 180 -45.33 11.41 14.42
N LEU A 181 -44.80 10.25 14.77
CA LEU A 181 -45.43 8.94 14.60
C LEU A 181 -46.10 8.42 15.91
N LYS A 182 -46.00 9.18 16.99
CA LYS A 182 -46.70 8.93 18.29
C LYS A 182 -47.95 9.81 18.43
#